data_661cfb3d43a43a05f3096009cb44b5b6
#
_entry.id   661cfb3d43a43a05f3096009cb44b5b6
#
_cell.length_a   1.000
_cell.length_b   1.000
_cell.length_c   1.000
_cell.angle_alpha   90.00
_cell.angle_beta   90.00
_cell.angle_gamma   90.00
#
_symmetry.space_group_name_H-M   'P 1'
#
loop_
_entity.id
_entity.type
_entity.pdbx_description
1 polymer ?
#
loop_
_entity_poly.entity_id
_entity_poly.type
_entity_poly.pdbx_seq_one_letter_code
_entity_poly.pdbx_strand_id
1 'polypeptide(L)'
;GEATPGDDSVVLLGRGGGGPSGEDLVAAARAVPERRWRVLGRVEGGVADAPSNLVLEGWVDDIPHRLASAGLVVGAAGDGTVAAAAAAGRPFLCLPEPRAYGEQTTKAEALARLGAAVVHHGWPGRESWPELIATTAALDPAPLAALAEPDAIGRLAAEIERVAALT
;
A
#
# COMPACT_ATOMS: atom_id res chain seq x y z
N GLY A 1 -14.77 20.34 -2.71
CA GLY A 1 -15.14 19.79 -1.42
C GLY A 1 -13.93 19.12 -0.79
N GLU A 2 -13.58 19.46 0.42
CA GLU A 2 -12.55 18.74 1.18
C GLU A 2 -13.05 17.31 1.36
N ALA A 3 -12.26 16.33 0.89
CA ALA A 3 -12.56 14.92 1.08
C ALA A 3 -12.55 14.61 2.58
N THR A 4 -13.63 14.03 3.07
CA THR A 4 -13.71 13.56 4.45
C THR A 4 -12.59 12.52 4.67
N PRO A 5 -11.85 12.56 5.81
CA PRO A 5 -10.90 11.51 6.13
C PRO A 5 -11.59 10.14 6.05
N GLY A 6 -11.14 9.27 5.16
CA GLY A 6 -11.73 7.95 4.96
C GLY A 6 -12.23 7.66 3.54
N ASP A 7 -12.36 8.67 2.67
CA ASP A 7 -12.90 8.47 1.31
C ASP A 7 -11.83 8.32 0.23
N ASP A 8 -10.55 8.34 0.57
CA ASP A 8 -9.47 8.20 -0.39
C ASP A 8 -8.77 6.84 -0.33
N SER A 9 -8.29 6.40 -1.48
CA SER A 9 -7.38 5.27 -1.62
C SER A 9 -6.01 5.81 -1.97
N VAL A 10 -5.00 5.47 -1.16
CA VAL A 10 -3.61 5.82 -1.46
C VAL A 10 -2.91 4.60 -2.07
N VAL A 11 -2.48 4.73 -3.32
CA VAL A 11 -1.65 3.74 -4.01
C VAL A 11 -0.20 4.07 -3.75
N LEU A 12 0.51 3.19 -3.06
CA LEU A 12 1.93 3.34 -2.78
C LEU A 12 2.75 2.48 -3.75
N LEU A 13 3.47 3.14 -4.65
CA LEU A 13 4.34 2.49 -5.62
C LEU A 13 5.74 2.32 -5.05
N GLY A 14 6.27 1.09 -5.10
CA GLY A 14 7.63 0.78 -4.69
C GLY A 14 8.68 1.25 -5.71
N ARG A 15 9.94 1.31 -5.27
CA ARG A 15 11.09 1.66 -6.14
C ARG A 15 11.56 0.51 -7.03
N GLY A 16 11.07 -0.70 -6.81
CA GLY A 16 11.58 -1.90 -7.48
C GLY A 16 11.04 -2.14 -8.90
N GLY A 17 10.21 -1.26 -9.42
CA GLY A 17 9.53 -1.45 -10.71
C GLY A 17 8.42 -2.53 -10.63
N GLY A 18 7.72 -2.75 -11.72
CA GLY A 18 6.66 -3.77 -11.81
C GLY A 18 5.30 -3.35 -11.28
N GLY A 19 5.13 -2.07 -10.96
CA GLY A 19 3.84 -1.50 -10.58
C GLY A 19 2.86 -1.35 -11.75
N PRO A 20 1.64 -0.85 -11.47
CA PRO A 20 0.61 -0.66 -12.49
C PRO A 20 1.04 0.37 -13.56
N SER A 21 0.54 0.18 -14.76
CA SER A 21 0.63 1.18 -15.83
C SER A 21 -0.29 2.37 -15.55
N GLY A 22 -0.11 3.47 -16.30
CA GLY A 22 -1.05 4.59 -16.25
C GLY A 22 -2.48 4.21 -16.63
N GLU A 23 -2.64 3.30 -17.60
CA GLU A 23 -3.95 2.78 -18.01
C GLU A 23 -4.62 1.96 -16.91
N ASP A 24 -3.86 1.15 -16.18
CA ASP A 24 -4.35 0.38 -15.03
C ASP A 24 -4.90 1.29 -13.93
N LEU A 25 -4.18 2.38 -13.63
CA LEU A 25 -4.60 3.37 -12.63
C LEU A 25 -5.86 4.12 -13.06
N VAL A 26 -5.96 4.49 -14.34
CA VAL A 26 -7.15 5.12 -14.91
C VAL A 26 -8.35 4.17 -14.84
N ALA A 27 -8.15 2.89 -15.18
CA ALA A 27 -9.20 1.87 -15.12
C ALA A 27 -9.73 1.67 -13.69
N ALA A 28 -8.82 1.61 -12.69
CA ALA A 28 -9.17 1.52 -11.28
C ALA A 28 -9.97 2.75 -10.80
N ALA A 29 -9.49 3.95 -11.10
CA ALA A 29 -10.15 5.19 -10.71
C ALA A 29 -11.54 5.37 -11.35
N ARG A 30 -11.70 4.96 -12.61
CA ARG A 30 -13.01 4.96 -13.29
C ARG A 30 -13.95 3.87 -12.79
N ALA A 31 -13.43 2.79 -12.23
CA ALA A 31 -14.26 1.73 -11.67
C ALA A 31 -14.92 2.11 -10.33
N VAL A 32 -14.29 3.03 -9.57
CA VAL A 32 -14.79 3.51 -8.27
C VAL A 32 -14.75 5.05 -8.27
N PRO A 33 -15.66 5.68 -9.05
CA PRO A 33 -15.62 7.12 -9.31
C PRO A 33 -15.89 7.99 -8.08
N GLU A 34 -16.61 7.46 -7.10
CA GLU A 34 -16.92 8.13 -5.83
C GLU A 34 -15.73 8.24 -4.89
N ARG A 35 -14.65 7.47 -5.15
CA ARG A 35 -13.46 7.44 -4.32
C ARG A 35 -12.33 8.25 -4.97
N ARG A 36 -11.65 9.05 -4.16
CA ARG A 36 -10.43 9.73 -4.60
C ARG A 36 -9.25 8.76 -4.57
N TRP A 37 -8.48 8.73 -5.65
CA TRP A 37 -7.27 7.94 -5.81
C TRP A 37 -6.05 8.84 -5.79
N ARG A 38 -5.14 8.58 -4.88
CA ARG A 38 -3.87 9.30 -4.75
C ARG A 38 -2.74 8.33 -4.97
N VAL A 39 -1.86 8.61 -5.91
CA VAL A 39 -0.74 7.73 -6.27
C VAL A 39 0.56 8.36 -5.82
N LEU A 40 1.24 7.71 -4.88
CA LEU A 40 2.55 8.10 -4.38
C LEU A 40 3.61 7.23 -5.04
N GLY A 41 4.59 7.85 -5.65
CA GLY A 41 5.65 7.21 -6.43
C GLY A 41 5.56 7.54 -7.91
N ARG A 42 6.48 6.98 -8.68
CA ARG A 42 6.58 7.27 -10.12
C ARG A 42 5.75 6.27 -10.93
N VAL A 43 4.92 6.79 -11.81
CA VAL A 43 4.21 6.00 -12.84
C VAL A 43 5.03 6.08 -14.12
N GLU A 44 5.52 4.94 -14.60
CA GLU A 44 6.26 4.89 -15.87
C GLU A 44 5.34 5.21 -17.04
N GLY A 45 5.82 6.05 -17.98
CA GLY A 45 5.03 6.49 -19.13
C GLY A 45 3.97 7.53 -18.83
N GLY A 46 3.78 7.89 -17.54
CA GLY A 46 2.76 8.85 -17.13
C GLY A 46 1.34 8.32 -17.28
N VAL A 47 0.36 9.22 -17.20
CA VAL A 47 -1.08 8.90 -17.30
C VAL A 47 -1.71 9.85 -18.32
N ALA A 48 -2.33 9.29 -19.36
CA ALA A 48 -3.17 10.01 -20.29
C ALA A 48 -4.64 9.94 -19.83
N ASP A 49 -5.41 11.00 -20.11
CA ASP A 49 -6.84 11.07 -19.83
C ASP A 49 -7.23 10.71 -18.39
N ALA A 50 -6.46 11.19 -17.41
CA ALA A 50 -6.71 10.95 -16.00
C ALA A 50 -8.09 11.50 -15.60
N PRO A 51 -8.96 10.68 -14.99
CA PRO A 51 -10.22 11.16 -14.44
C PRO A 51 -9.96 12.09 -13.25
N SER A 52 -10.92 12.97 -12.95
CA SER A 52 -10.78 14.00 -11.91
C SER A 52 -10.55 13.46 -10.50
N ASN A 53 -10.92 12.19 -10.26
CA ASN A 53 -10.70 11.50 -8.99
C ASN A 53 -9.33 10.81 -8.88
N LEU A 54 -8.46 10.89 -9.90
CA LEU A 54 -7.09 10.33 -9.90
C LEU A 54 -6.06 11.45 -9.80
N VAL A 55 -5.25 11.44 -8.76
CA VAL A 55 -4.18 12.41 -8.51
C VAL A 55 -2.84 11.69 -8.42
N LEU A 56 -1.89 12.08 -9.26
CA LEU A 56 -0.51 11.60 -9.21
C LEU A 56 0.33 12.59 -8.40
N GLU A 57 0.83 12.16 -7.25
CA GLU A 57 1.65 13.01 -6.37
C GLU A 57 3.15 12.84 -6.60
N GLY A 58 3.55 11.80 -7.34
CA GLY A 58 4.96 11.50 -7.57
C GLY A 58 5.69 11.08 -6.28
N TRP A 59 7.00 11.34 -6.24
CA TRP A 59 7.80 11.08 -5.03
C TRP A 59 7.49 12.14 -3.98
N VAL A 60 7.19 11.67 -2.76
CA VAL A 60 6.92 12.50 -1.59
C VAL A 60 7.82 12.08 -0.43
N ASP A 61 8.21 13.04 0.41
CA ASP A 61 9.08 12.79 1.57
C ASP A 61 8.27 12.47 2.83
N ASP A 62 6.97 12.81 2.83
CA ASP A 62 6.06 12.69 3.97
C ASP A 62 5.08 11.50 3.84
N ILE A 63 5.54 10.35 3.34
CA ILE A 63 4.72 9.14 3.17
C ILE A 63 3.90 8.81 4.43
N PRO A 64 4.47 8.80 5.65
CA PRO A 64 3.70 8.49 6.86
C PRO A 64 2.48 9.38 7.05
N HIS A 65 2.62 10.69 6.83
CA HIS A 65 1.52 11.64 6.94
C HIS A 65 0.45 11.40 5.87
N ARG A 66 0.88 11.13 4.63
CA ARG A 66 -0.03 10.84 3.51
C ARG A 66 -0.85 9.58 3.76
N LEU A 67 -0.21 8.53 4.28
CA LEU A 67 -0.91 7.28 4.59
C LEU A 67 -1.80 7.41 5.83
N ALA A 68 -1.39 8.16 6.86
CA ALA A 68 -2.19 8.35 8.06
C ALA A 68 -3.56 9.01 7.79
N SER A 69 -3.66 9.83 6.74
CA SER A 69 -4.92 10.47 6.31
C SER A 69 -5.73 9.63 5.32
N ALA A 70 -5.21 8.49 4.85
CA ALA A 70 -5.88 7.64 3.87
C ALA A 70 -7.07 6.88 4.47
N GLY A 71 -8.08 6.62 3.67
CA GLY A 71 -9.15 5.68 4.02
C GLY A 71 -8.70 4.23 3.92
N LEU A 72 -7.86 3.92 2.92
CA LEU A 72 -7.18 2.64 2.77
C LEU A 72 -5.90 2.81 1.95
N VAL A 73 -5.03 1.83 2.04
CA VAL A 73 -3.77 1.76 1.30
C VAL A 73 -3.82 0.62 0.29
N VAL A 74 -3.33 0.87 -0.92
CA VAL A 74 -3.14 -0.14 -1.96
C VAL A 74 -1.64 -0.23 -2.26
N GLY A 75 -1.09 -1.42 -2.31
CA GLY A 75 0.32 -1.57 -2.63
C GLY A 75 0.81 -3.01 -2.73
N ALA A 76 2.07 -3.18 -3.13
CA ALA A 76 2.70 -4.48 -3.23
C ALA A 76 3.10 -5.06 -1.85
N ALA A 77 3.50 -6.32 -1.82
CA ALA A 77 3.97 -6.99 -0.60
C ALA A 77 5.49 -6.80 -0.34
N GLY A 78 6.09 -5.70 -0.84
CA GLY A 78 7.47 -5.33 -0.50
C GLY A 78 7.59 -4.86 0.96
N ASP A 79 8.75 -5.08 1.58
CA ASP A 79 8.97 -4.77 3.01
C ASP A 79 8.66 -3.32 3.36
N GLY A 80 9.13 -2.37 2.55
CA GLY A 80 8.88 -0.95 2.78
C GLY A 80 7.41 -0.57 2.69
N THR A 81 6.67 -1.15 1.74
CA THR A 81 5.24 -0.90 1.57
C THR A 81 4.43 -1.46 2.73
N VAL A 82 4.71 -2.71 3.12
CA VAL A 82 4.02 -3.37 4.25
C VAL A 82 4.31 -2.63 5.55
N ALA A 83 5.58 -2.27 5.81
CA ALA A 83 5.95 -1.50 7.00
C ALA A 83 5.26 -0.13 7.05
N ALA A 84 5.19 0.58 5.92
CA ALA A 84 4.52 1.87 5.84
C ALA A 84 3.00 1.76 6.08
N ALA A 85 2.35 0.75 5.50
CA ALA A 85 0.92 0.49 5.70
C ALA A 85 0.62 0.09 7.17
N ALA A 86 1.46 -0.76 7.77
CA ALA A 86 1.35 -1.15 9.18
C ALA A 86 1.49 0.05 10.12
N ALA A 87 2.52 0.89 9.90
CA ALA A 87 2.74 2.10 10.70
C ALA A 87 1.59 3.10 10.57
N ALA A 88 0.95 3.19 9.40
CA ALA A 88 -0.21 4.04 9.19
C ALA A 88 -1.48 3.52 9.87
N GLY A 89 -1.56 2.22 10.18
CA GLY A 89 -2.73 1.60 10.79
C GLY A 89 -3.99 1.75 9.95
N ARG A 90 -3.87 1.57 8.62
CA ARG A 90 -4.99 1.70 7.68
C ARG A 90 -5.30 0.36 7.02
N PRO A 91 -6.58 0.12 6.63
CA PRO A 91 -6.92 -1.05 5.85
C PRO A 91 -6.02 -1.18 4.62
N PHE A 92 -5.54 -2.38 4.32
CA PHE A 92 -4.55 -2.62 3.28
C PHE A 92 -5.03 -3.61 2.23
N LEU A 93 -5.05 -3.16 0.97
CA LEU A 93 -5.19 -4.02 -0.20
C LEU A 93 -3.80 -4.35 -0.73
N CYS A 94 -3.40 -5.59 -0.55
CA CYS A 94 -2.08 -6.09 -0.94
C CYS A 94 -2.14 -6.75 -2.32
N LEU A 95 -1.38 -6.20 -3.26
CA LEU A 95 -1.25 -6.68 -4.63
C LEU A 95 0.19 -7.17 -4.85
N PRO A 96 0.51 -8.43 -4.49
CA PRO A 96 1.88 -8.93 -4.60
C PRO A 96 2.35 -8.93 -6.06
N GLU A 97 3.54 -8.38 -6.27
CA GLU A 97 4.20 -8.38 -7.57
C GLU A 97 5.01 -9.67 -7.74
N PRO A 98 5.11 -10.20 -8.99
CA PRO A 98 6.01 -11.30 -9.29
C PRO A 98 7.46 -10.93 -8.94
N ARG A 99 8.10 -11.72 -8.10
CA ARG A 99 9.51 -11.56 -7.69
C ARG A 99 10.21 -12.91 -7.69
N ALA A 100 11.54 -12.86 -7.78
CA ALA A 100 12.36 -14.06 -7.64
C ALA A 100 11.99 -14.78 -6.33
N TYR A 101 11.90 -16.10 -6.39
CA TYR A 101 11.57 -16.98 -5.25
C TYR A 101 10.19 -16.76 -4.62
N GLY A 102 9.30 -15.98 -5.24
CA GLY A 102 7.92 -15.79 -4.77
C GLY A 102 7.79 -15.11 -3.41
N GLU A 103 8.77 -14.32 -2.98
CA GLU A 103 8.81 -13.71 -1.65
C GLU A 103 7.58 -12.84 -1.34
N GLN A 104 7.11 -12.05 -2.32
CA GLN A 104 5.93 -11.21 -2.13
C GLN A 104 4.65 -12.03 -2.04
N THR A 105 4.52 -13.10 -2.81
CA THR A 105 3.38 -14.01 -2.74
C THR A 105 3.28 -14.66 -1.37
N THR A 106 4.38 -15.21 -0.86
CA THR A 106 4.44 -15.84 0.47
C THR A 106 4.09 -14.84 1.58
N LYS A 107 4.60 -13.62 1.48
CA LYS A 107 4.29 -12.55 2.45
C LYS A 107 2.83 -12.14 2.39
N ALA A 108 2.27 -11.95 1.20
CA ALA A 108 0.85 -11.62 1.03
C ALA A 108 -0.08 -12.70 1.61
N GLU A 109 0.23 -13.98 1.38
CA GLU A 109 -0.51 -15.09 1.99
C GLU A 109 -0.43 -15.08 3.52
N ALA A 110 0.72 -14.75 4.10
CA ALA A 110 0.86 -14.60 5.54
C ALA A 110 0.01 -13.45 6.08
N LEU A 111 0.01 -12.29 5.41
CA LEU A 111 -0.84 -11.15 5.77
C LEU A 111 -2.33 -11.50 5.71
N ALA A 112 -2.76 -12.24 4.68
CA ALA A 112 -4.14 -12.71 4.56
C ALA A 112 -4.54 -13.63 5.71
N ARG A 113 -3.69 -14.61 6.06
CA ARG A 113 -3.94 -15.52 7.19
C ARG A 113 -4.05 -14.81 8.55
N LEU A 114 -3.32 -13.71 8.72
CA LEU A 114 -3.38 -12.86 9.91
C LEU A 114 -4.59 -11.92 9.92
N GLY A 115 -5.38 -11.87 8.84
CA GLY A 115 -6.42 -10.85 8.69
C GLY A 115 -5.86 -9.42 8.57
N ALA A 116 -4.59 -9.28 8.19
CA ALA A 116 -3.86 -8.01 8.12
C ALA A 116 -4.00 -7.31 6.76
N ALA A 117 -4.44 -8.01 5.71
CA ALA A 117 -4.66 -7.45 4.38
C ALA A 117 -5.73 -8.24 3.62
N VAL A 118 -6.43 -7.54 2.73
CA VAL A 118 -7.11 -8.16 1.58
C VAL A 118 -6.04 -8.39 0.51
N VAL A 119 -5.99 -9.58 -0.07
CA VAL A 119 -4.97 -9.95 -1.06
C VAL A 119 -5.62 -10.26 -2.39
N HIS A 120 -5.09 -9.68 -3.47
CA HIS A 120 -5.43 -10.02 -4.84
C HIS A 120 -4.15 -10.19 -5.66
N HIS A 121 -4.00 -11.33 -6.32
CA HIS A 121 -2.80 -11.62 -7.11
C HIS A 121 -2.85 -10.88 -8.46
N GLY A 122 -1.84 -10.06 -8.70
CA GLY A 122 -1.76 -9.20 -9.87
C GLY A 122 -2.65 -7.95 -9.74
N TRP A 123 -2.54 -7.05 -10.72
CA TRP A 123 -3.40 -5.86 -10.77
C TRP A 123 -4.83 -6.25 -11.15
N PRO A 124 -5.85 -5.84 -10.38
CA PRO A 124 -7.24 -6.24 -10.62
C PRO A 124 -7.79 -5.72 -11.95
N GLY A 125 -8.65 -6.51 -12.60
CA GLY A 125 -9.47 -6.04 -13.68
C GLY A 125 -10.50 -5.00 -13.21
N ARG A 126 -10.98 -4.18 -14.14
CA ARG A 126 -11.89 -3.06 -13.83
C ARG A 126 -13.11 -3.48 -13.01
N GLU A 127 -13.69 -4.63 -13.31
CA GLU A 127 -14.89 -5.16 -12.67
C GLU A 127 -14.67 -5.60 -11.21
N SER A 128 -13.44 -5.90 -10.83
CA SER A 128 -13.11 -6.39 -9.48
C SER A 128 -12.91 -5.26 -8.47
N TRP A 129 -12.61 -4.05 -8.92
CA TRP A 129 -12.27 -2.94 -8.05
C TRP A 129 -13.35 -2.55 -7.05
N PRO A 130 -14.65 -2.44 -7.42
CA PRO A 130 -15.69 -2.04 -6.46
C PRO A 130 -15.75 -2.97 -5.26
N GLU A 131 -15.72 -4.30 -5.48
CA GLU A 131 -15.76 -5.29 -4.41
C GLU A 131 -14.47 -5.29 -3.57
N LEU A 132 -13.30 -5.23 -4.21
CA LEU A 132 -12.02 -5.19 -3.50
C LEU A 132 -11.90 -3.96 -2.60
N ILE A 133 -12.30 -2.79 -3.10
CA ILE A 133 -12.28 -1.55 -2.31
C ILE A 133 -13.26 -1.63 -1.14
N ALA A 134 -14.49 -2.11 -1.37
CA ALA A 134 -15.49 -2.26 -0.31
C ALA A 134 -15.03 -3.24 0.78
N THR A 135 -14.50 -4.40 0.37
CA THR A 135 -13.98 -5.41 1.28
C THR A 135 -12.79 -4.89 2.08
N THR A 136 -11.86 -4.18 1.41
CA THR A 136 -10.69 -3.61 2.08
C THR A 136 -11.09 -2.50 3.05
N ALA A 137 -12.00 -1.60 2.67
CA ALA A 137 -12.45 -0.52 3.54
C ALA A 137 -13.15 -1.04 4.83
N ALA A 138 -13.74 -2.21 4.77
CA ALA A 138 -14.39 -2.87 5.92
C ALA A 138 -13.41 -3.69 6.78
N LEU A 139 -12.15 -3.86 6.35
CA LEU A 139 -11.14 -4.63 7.07
C LEU A 139 -10.74 -3.91 8.36
N ASP A 140 -10.68 -4.66 9.48
CA ASP A 140 -10.08 -4.15 10.72
C ASP A 140 -8.57 -3.93 10.50
N PRO A 141 -8.05 -2.71 10.65
CA PRO A 141 -6.62 -2.45 10.48
C PRO A 141 -5.74 -2.93 11.65
N ALA A 142 -6.33 -3.31 12.79
CA ALA A 142 -5.58 -3.66 13.99
C ALA A 142 -4.59 -4.82 13.80
N PRO A 143 -4.89 -5.92 13.08
CA PRO A 143 -3.92 -6.97 12.83
C PRO A 143 -2.69 -6.50 12.05
N LEU A 144 -2.88 -5.60 11.08
CA LEU A 144 -1.76 -5.01 10.35
C LEU A 144 -0.96 -4.04 11.22
N ALA A 145 -1.63 -3.17 11.95
CA ALA A 145 -0.99 -2.20 12.85
C ALA A 145 -0.14 -2.90 13.94
N ALA A 146 -0.56 -4.07 14.39
CA ALA A 146 0.19 -4.87 15.37
C ALA A 146 1.55 -5.39 14.84
N LEU A 147 1.76 -5.37 13.51
CA LEU A 147 3.04 -5.73 12.91
C LEU A 147 4.04 -4.55 12.89
N ALA A 148 3.58 -3.34 13.19
CA ALA A 148 4.47 -2.19 13.29
C ALA A 148 5.29 -2.27 14.58
N GLU A 149 6.61 -2.09 14.43
CA GLU A 149 7.55 -1.99 15.55
C GLU A 149 7.98 -0.52 15.67
N PRO A 150 7.44 0.26 16.62
CA PRO A 150 7.68 1.71 16.67
C PRO A 150 9.13 2.11 16.86
N ASP A 151 9.94 1.25 17.49
CA ASP A 151 11.35 1.50 17.78
C ASP A 151 12.29 0.43 17.19
N ALA A 152 11.95 -0.08 16.01
CA ALA A 152 12.72 -1.14 15.36
C ALA A 152 14.20 -0.75 15.15
N ILE A 153 14.47 0.50 14.76
CA ILE A 153 15.83 1.00 14.52
C ILE A 153 16.61 1.11 15.84
N GLY A 154 16.02 1.66 16.88
CA GLY A 154 16.64 1.78 18.19
C GLY A 154 16.97 0.41 18.80
N ARG A 155 16.05 -0.54 18.70
CA ARG A 155 16.27 -1.91 19.16
C ARG A 155 17.35 -2.64 18.37
N LEU A 156 17.38 -2.47 17.06
CA LEU A 156 18.42 -3.03 16.21
C LEU A 156 19.79 -2.43 16.54
N ALA A 157 19.88 -1.11 16.72
CA ALA A 157 21.11 -0.43 17.12
C ALA A 157 21.63 -0.94 18.46
N ALA A 158 20.76 -1.05 19.47
CA ALA A 158 21.11 -1.59 20.78
C ALA A 158 21.59 -3.04 20.71
N GLU A 159 20.99 -3.87 19.86
CA GLU A 159 21.43 -5.25 19.68
C GLU A 159 22.78 -5.35 18.97
N ILE A 160 23.05 -4.51 17.98
CA ILE A 160 24.37 -4.42 17.33
C ILE A 160 25.44 -4.01 18.33
N GLU A 161 25.18 -2.99 19.16
CA GLU A 161 26.10 -2.54 20.20
C GLU A 161 26.37 -3.64 21.24
N ARG A 162 25.31 -4.37 21.64
CA ARG A 162 25.42 -5.50 22.56
C ARG A 162 26.34 -6.61 22.01
N VAL A 163 26.14 -6.96 20.73
CA VAL A 163 26.98 -8.01 20.08
C VAL A 163 28.40 -7.53 19.90
N ALA A 164 28.63 -6.27 19.51
CA ALA A 164 29.96 -5.69 19.35
C ALA A 164 30.74 -5.63 20.67
N ALA A 165 30.07 -5.46 21.81
CA ALA A 165 30.68 -5.46 23.12
C ALA A 165 31.10 -6.86 23.60
N LEU A 166 30.70 -7.94 22.90
CA LEU A 166 31.09 -9.33 23.23
C LEU A 166 32.37 -9.80 22.50
N THR A 167 32.90 -8.95 21.59
CA THR A 167 34.15 -9.21 20.83
C THR A 167 35.29 -8.37 21.37
#